data_27142af7854657d2e49407660f643570
#
_entry.id   27142af7854657d2e49407660f643570
#
_cell.length_a   1.000
_cell.length_b   1.000
_cell.length_c   1.000
_cell.angle_alpha   90.00
_cell.angle_beta   90.00
_cell.angle_gamma   90.00
#
_symmetry.space_group_name_H-M   'P 1'
#
loop_
_entity.id
_entity.type
_entity.pdbx_description
1 polymer ?
#
loop_
_entity_poly.entity_id
_entity_poly.type
_entity_poly.pdbx_seq_one_letter_code
_entity_poly.pdbx_strand_id
1 'polypeptide(L)'
;MEQQMYKVQIDGEEKSFPAGTTYLQIAGEYQERYPHDIVLVYVNGKLQELGKKLKKDCALHFVTTGETIGNLTYRRGVSFLLVKAVYDTLGHDKIEQVRIHFSVDKGYYCTIKGDLKLDQELLARIEERMHEMADKDLSIRKRSVHTDEAVEMFRKYGMKDKERLFRYRRVSTVNIYSINEFEDYYYGYMVPSTGYLKYFKLYLYDEGFVVQMPEAAEPEKIPPFQPQNKLFHVLKESTRGGDMLGIETVGALNDYVTGGNANPKELLLVQEAMQEKKIAQIAEQIAGNPQKKFVLIAGPSSSGKTTFSRRLSIQLRVSGLVPHPISVDDYFKNRVDTPLDAEGKPNYECLEALDVELFNHDLKKLLAGERIELPTFNFKTGKREYNGHYMQLGEQDILVIEGIHCLNDALTHDLPKENKFKIYISALTQLNIDEHNRIASTDGRLIRRMVRDSRTRGTSAKQTIAMWQSVRRGEENNIFPYQEDADVMFNSALLYELAVLKAYAEPILFGIEKDCAEYQEAKRLLKFLDYFVGIGSEYVPQNSILREFIGDGCFDL
;
A
#
# COMPACT_ATOMS: atom_id res chain seq x y z
N MET A 1 -12.28 -8.40 51.46
CA MET A 1 -13.09 -8.21 50.25
C MET A 1 -12.70 -9.32 49.29
N GLU A 2 -13.60 -10.23 48.94
CA GLU A 2 -13.32 -11.24 47.91
C GLU A 2 -13.02 -10.52 46.58
N GLN A 3 -11.89 -10.84 45.99
CA GLN A 3 -11.48 -10.25 44.73
C GLN A 3 -12.38 -10.82 43.65
N GLN A 4 -13.13 -9.98 42.92
CA GLN A 4 -13.99 -10.39 41.84
C GLN A 4 -13.20 -11.14 40.78
N MET A 5 -13.62 -12.35 40.44
CA MET A 5 -12.99 -13.21 39.44
C MET A 5 -13.80 -13.20 38.15
N TYR A 6 -13.15 -13.22 37.02
CA TYR A 6 -13.77 -13.33 35.69
C TYR A 6 -13.30 -14.60 34.99
N LYS A 7 -14.21 -15.26 34.32
CA LYS A 7 -13.96 -16.43 33.47
C LYS A 7 -13.45 -16.00 32.11
N VAL A 8 -12.34 -16.57 31.71
CA VAL A 8 -11.68 -16.28 30.43
C VAL A 8 -11.51 -17.58 29.67
N GLN A 9 -12.03 -17.62 28.47
CA GLN A 9 -11.88 -18.75 27.57
C GLN A 9 -10.71 -18.46 26.61
N ILE A 10 -9.69 -19.33 26.59
CA ILE A 10 -8.48 -19.19 25.77
C ILE A 10 -8.16 -20.56 25.17
N ASP A 11 -8.07 -20.66 23.84
CA ASP A 11 -7.70 -21.89 23.13
C ASP A 11 -8.51 -23.14 23.54
N GLY A 12 -9.80 -22.94 23.88
CA GLY A 12 -10.69 -24.00 24.35
C GLY A 12 -10.63 -24.30 25.85
N GLU A 13 -9.73 -23.68 26.61
CA GLU A 13 -9.62 -23.79 28.07
C GLU A 13 -10.34 -22.63 28.76
N GLU A 14 -11.04 -22.92 29.86
CA GLU A 14 -11.64 -21.90 30.76
C GLU A 14 -10.74 -21.72 31.98
N LYS A 15 -10.28 -20.48 32.24
CA LYS A 15 -9.49 -20.13 33.42
C LYS A 15 -10.04 -18.86 34.05
N SER A 16 -9.98 -18.74 35.38
CA SER A 16 -10.45 -17.56 36.10
C SER A 16 -9.30 -16.65 36.48
N PHE A 17 -9.46 -15.34 36.25
CA PHE A 17 -8.50 -14.29 36.59
C PHE A 17 -9.14 -13.19 37.43
N PRO A 18 -8.38 -12.56 38.33
CA PRO A 18 -8.86 -11.42 39.11
C PRO A 18 -9.29 -10.24 38.22
N ALA A 19 -10.29 -9.51 38.66
CA ALA A 19 -10.69 -8.25 38.03
C ALA A 19 -9.50 -7.26 37.99
N GLY A 20 -9.30 -6.63 36.83
CA GLY A 20 -8.20 -5.69 36.66
C GLY A 20 -6.87 -6.30 36.22
N THR A 21 -6.75 -7.64 36.12
CA THR A 21 -5.62 -8.30 35.45
C THR A 21 -5.51 -7.77 34.01
N THR A 22 -4.31 -7.41 33.57
CA THR A 22 -4.10 -6.95 32.21
C THR A 22 -4.03 -8.14 31.24
N TYR A 23 -4.40 -7.91 29.98
CA TYR A 23 -4.23 -8.96 28.96
C TYR A 23 -2.74 -9.31 28.74
N LEU A 24 -1.82 -8.39 29.06
CA LEU A 24 -0.37 -8.64 29.06
C LEU A 24 0.02 -9.71 30.10
N GLN A 25 -0.51 -9.60 31.32
CA GLN A 25 -0.27 -10.60 32.36
C GLN A 25 -0.83 -11.97 31.96
N ILE A 26 -2.04 -11.99 31.37
CA ILE A 26 -2.64 -13.24 30.86
C ILE A 26 -1.79 -13.80 29.71
N ALA A 27 -1.38 -12.95 28.75
CA ALA A 27 -0.55 -13.36 27.63
C ALA A 27 0.80 -13.98 28.07
N GLY A 28 1.41 -13.43 29.13
CA GLY A 28 2.64 -13.95 29.71
C GLY A 28 2.53 -15.39 30.21
N GLU A 29 1.36 -15.81 30.73
CA GLU A 29 1.13 -17.21 31.14
C GLU A 29 0.98 -18.18 29.96
N TYR A 30 0.67 -17.65 28.77
CA TYR A 30 0.45 -18.44 27.57
C TYR A 30 1.56 -18.31 26.53
N GLN A 31 2.54 -17.40 26.70
CA GLN A 31 3.57 -17.10 25.71
C GLN A 31 4.32 -18.35 25.23
N GLU A 32 4.66 -19.27 26.12
CA GLU A 32 5.38 -20.51 25.78
C GLU A 32 4.60 -21.46 24.82
N ARG A 33 3.29 -21.27 24.70
CA ARG A 33 2.45 -22.06 23.78
C ARG A 33 2.43 -21.49 22.36
N TYR A 34 2.96 -20.27 22.15
CA TYR A 34 2.98 -19.57 20.87
C TYR A 34 4.42 -19.49 20.34
N PRO A 35 4.62 -19.74 19.04
CA PRO A 35 5.96 -19.76 18.44
C PRO A 35 6.61 -18.37 18.37
N HIS A 36 5.83 -17.30 18.47
CA HIS A 36 6.24 -15.90 18.32
C HIS A 36 5.65 -15.04 19.41
N ASP A 37 6.24 -13.85 19.62
CA ASP A 37 5.79 -12.90 20.64
C ASP A 37 4.32 -12.51 20.47
N ILE A 38 3.53 -12.66 21.54
CA ILE A 38 2.13 -12.21 21.59
C ILE A 38 2.12 -10.69 21.76
N VAL A 39 1.53 -9.96 20.83
CA VAL A 39 1.55 -8.49 20.79
C VAL A 39 0.18 -7.83 20.90
N LEU A 40 -0.89 -8.55 20.56
CA LEU A 40 -2.28 -8.09 20.63
C LEU A 40 -3.20 -9.23 21.09
N VAL A 41 -4.47 -8.88 21.35
CA VAL A 41 -5.50 -9.87 21.71
C VAL A 41 -6.85 -9.50 21.10
N TYR A 42 -7.56 -10.47 20.56
CA TYR A 42 -9.00 -10.35 20.30
C TYR A 42 -9.77 -10.67 21.58
N VAL A 43 -10.62 -9.77 22.02
CA VAL A 43 -11.52 -9.91 23.17
C VAL A 43 -12.95 -9.96 22.65
N ASN A 44 -13.58 -11.12 22.69
CA ASN A 44 -14.90 -11.34 22.06
C ASN A 44 -14.93 -10.82 20.60
N GLY A 45 -13.93 -11.17 19.80
CA GLY A 45 -13.78 -10.76 18.40
C GLY A 45 -13.34 -9.31 18.16
N LYS A 46 -13.05 -8.52 19.22
CA LYS A 46 -12.57 -7.13 19.10
C LYS A 46 -11.09 -7.03 19.41
N LEU A 47 -10.29 -6.59 18.46
CA LEU A 47 -8.85 -6.40 18.62
C LEU A 47 -8.53 -5.34 19.66
N GLN A 48 -7.60 -5.64 20.57
CA GLN A 48 -7.16 -4.76 21.66
C GLN A 48 -5.66 -4.91 21.94
N GLU A 49 -5.08 -3.87 22.56
CA GLU A 49 -3.73 -3.89 23.08
C GLU A 49 -3.66 -4.62 24.42
N LEU A 50 -2.53 -5.28 24.66
CA LEU A 50 -2.32 -6.11 25.85
C LEU A 50 -2.32 -5.33 27.18
N GLY A 51 -2.03 -4.03 27.16
CA GLY A 51 -2.06 -3.18 28.36
C GLY A 51 -3.45 -2.92 28.93
N LYS A 52 -4.53 -3.30 28.24
CA LYS A 52 -5.90 -3.16 28.75
C LYS A 52 -6.21 -4.20 29.83
N LYS A 53 -7.16 -3.83 30.72
CA LYS A 53 -7.57 -4.63 31.88
C LYS A 53 -8.81 -5.46 31.61
N LEU A 54 -8.84 -6.66 32.13
CA LEU A 54 -10.01 -7.54 32.19
C LEU A 54 -11.12 -6.89 33.03
N LYS A 55 -12.35 -6.81 32.47
CA LYS A 55 -13.49 -6.14 33.09
C LYS A 55 -14.75 -7.01 33.19
N LYS A 56 -14.78 -8.18 32.54
CA LYS A 56 -15.90 -9.13 32.48
C LYS A 56 -15.42 -10.44 31.88
N ASP A 57 -16.26 -11.46 31.99
CA ASP A 57 -16.07 -12.74 31.31
C ASP A 57 -15.93 -12.53 29.79
N CYS A 58 -14.98 -13.22 29.18
CA CYS A 58 -14.68 -13.07 27.76
C CYS A 58 -13.95 -14.27 27.17
N ALA A 59 -13.99 -14.36 25.84
CA ALA A 59 -13.11 -15.21 25.06
C ALA A 59 -11.94 -14.38 24.52
N LEU A 60 -10.72 -14.91 24.67
CA LEU A 60 -9.49 -14.32 24.15
C LEU A 60 -8.93 -15.19 23.04
N HIS A 61 -8.41 -14.51 22.02
CA HIS A 61 -7.54 -15.11 21.00
C HIS A 61 -6.33 -14.20 20.82
N PHE A 62 -5.16 -14.72 21.09
CA PHE A 62 -3.92 -13.95 21.02
C PHE A 62 -3.43 -13.81 19.58
N VAL A 63 -2.78 -12.68 19.32
CA VAL A 63 -2.19 -12.33 18.02
C VAL A 63 -0.70 -12.14 18.22
N THR A 64 0.08 -12.84 17.42
CA THR A 64 1.54 -12.83 17.47
C THR A 64 2.16 -11.98 16.37
N THR A 65 3.48 -11.71 16.47
CA THR A 65 4.26 -11.06 15.42
C THR A 65 4.33 -11.86 14.12
N GLY A 66 4.03 -13.17 14.16
CA GLY A 66 3.89 -14.04 12.98
C GLY A 66 2.63 -13.80 12.15
N GLU A 67 1.70 -13.00 12.64
CA GLU A 67 0.48 -12.62 11.92
C GLU A 67 0.59 -11.22 11.34
N THR A 68 -0.07 -10.96 10.21
CA THR A 68 0.02 -9.67 9.49
C THR A 68 -0.26 -8.47 10.39
N ILE A 69 -1.34 -8.50 11.20
CA ILE A 69 -1.70 -7.36 12.06
C ILE A 69 -0.73 -7.20 13.24
N GLY A 70 -0.18 -8.30 13.77
CA GLY A 70 0.84 -8.29 14.81
C GLY A 70 2.17 -7.75 14.26
N ASN A 71 2.59 -8.16 13.07
CA ASN A 71 3.77 -7.63 12.39
C ASN A 71 3.64 -6.12 12.10
N LEU A 72 2.48 -5.67 11.61
CA LEU A 72 2.22 -4.24 11.42
C LEU A 72 2.29 -3.44 12.74
N THR A 73 1.88 -4.05 13.86
CA THR A 73 1.98 -3.44 15.19
C THR A 73 3.44 -3.36 15.63
N TYR A 74 4.22 -4.42 15.42
CA TYR A 74 5.66 -4.45 15.64
C TYR A 74 6.37 -3.34 14.85
N ARG A 75 6.16 -3.26 13.54
CA ARG A 75 6.77 -2.28 12.64
C ARG A 75 6.44 -0.83 13.05
N ARG A 76 5.23 -0.60 13.56
CA ARG A 76 4.83 0.71 14.11
C ARG A 76 5.59 1.02 15.41
N GLY A 77 5.77 0.02 16.26
CA GLY A 77 6.61 0.15 17.46
C GLY A 77 8.05 0.50 17.12
N VAL A 78 8.66 -0.15 16.13
CA VAL A 78 10.01 0.17 15.63
C VAL A 78 10.08 1.61 15.10
N SER A 79 9.04 2.07 14.38
CA SER A 79 8.97 3.47 13.92
C SER A 79 8.97 4.46 15.09
N PHE A 80 8.20 4.16 16.14
CA PHE A 80 8.18 5.00 17.35
C PHE A 80 9.52 5.00 18.09
N LEU A 81 10.13 3.83 18.23
CA LEU A 81 11.45 3.65 18.83
C LEU A 81 12.52 4.43 18.06
N LEU A 82 12.51 4.35 16.71
CA LEU A 82 13.41 5.07 15.83
C LEU A 82 13.30 6.58 16.02
N VAL A 83 12.09 7.14 15.96
CA VAL A 83 11.88 8.59 16.10
C VAL A 83 12.42 9.06 17.45
N LYS A 84 12.09 8.35 18.54
CA LYS A 84 12.64 8.67 19.87
C LYS A 84 14.16 8.57 19.90
N ALA A 85 14.76 7.53 19.32
CA ALA A 85 16.22 7.35 19.29
C ALA A 85 16.93 8.49 18.57
N VAL A 86 16.34 8.99 17.47
CA VAL A 86 16.87 10.15 16.75
C VAL A 86 16.88 11.40 17.65
N TYR A 87 15.76 11.69 18.32
CA TYR A 87 15.68 12.83 19.25
C TYR A 87 16.59 12.67 20.47
N ASP A 88 16.74 11.47 21.03
CA ASP A 88 17.65 11.20 22.14
C ASP A 88 19.13 11.37 21.74
N THR A 89 19.49 11.01 20.51
CA THR A 89 20.88 11.02 20.03
C THR A 89 21.34 12.41 19.60
N LEU A 90 20.46 13.20 19.00
CA LEU A 90 20.78 14.49 18.39
C LEU A 90 20.37 15.69 19.24
N GLY A 91 19.31 15.55 20.08
CA GLY A 91 18.64 16.64 20.77
C GLY A 91 17.61 17.35 19.89
N HIS A 92 16.57 17.88 20.52
CA HIS A 92 15.47 18.54 19.81
C HIS A 92 15.90 19.78 19.01
N ASP A 93 16.88 20.53 19.51
CA ASP A 93 17.32 21.81 18.93
C ASP A 93 17.99 21.64 17.55
N LYS A 94 18.51 20.47 17.24
CA LYS A 94 19.22 20.18 15.98
C LYS A 94 18.32 19.56 14.91
N ILE A 95 17.12 19.17 15.27
CA ILE A 95 16.20 18.46 14.39
C ILE A 95 15.06 19.38 14.01
N GLU A 96 14.91 19.63 12.70
CA GLU A 96 13.74 20.31 12.15
C GLU A 96 12.59 19.32 11.94
N GLN A 97 12.90 18.12 11.44
CA GLN A 97 11.92 17.08 11.14
C GLN A 97 12.58 15.71 11.03
N VAL A 98 11.93 14.70 11.59
CA VAL A 98 12.16 13.28 11.26
C VAL A 98 10.98 12.82 10.42
N ARG A 99 11.23 12.20 9.25
CA ARG A 99 10.15 11.73 8.38
C ARG A 99 10.32 10.27 8.00
N ILE A 100 9.24 9.51 8.11
CA ILE A 100 9.11 8.14 7.60
C ILE A 100 8.32 8.22 6.31
N HIS A 101 8.98 8.03 5.15
CA HIS A 101 8.37 8.29 3.85
C HIS A 101 7.55 7.11 3.32
N PHE A 102 8.19 6.14 2.73
CA PHE A 102 7.57 5.02 2.02
C PHE A 102 8.34 3.71 2.26
N SER A 103 7.76 2.60 1.83
CA SER A 103 8.45 1.31 1.90
C SER A 103 9.45 1.16 0.76
N VAL A 104 10.64 0.69 1.10
CA VAL A 104 11.66 0.20 0.17
C VAL A 104 12.08 -1.17 0.65
N ASP A 105 12.05 -2.16 -0.22
CA ASP A 105 12.25 -3.56 0.13
C ASP A 105 11.38 -3.98 1.32
N LYS A 106 11.93 -4.50 2.40
CA LYS A 106 11.22 -4.90 3.62
C LYS A 106 11.28 -3.83 4.72
N GLY A 107 11.79 -2.64 4.40
CA GLY A 107 11.98 -1.53 5.34
C GLY A 107 11.15 -0.29 5.01
N TYR A 108 11.44 0.78 5.74
CA TYR A 108 10.93 2.13 5.49
C TYR A 108 12.08 3.09 5.24
N TYR A 109 11.98 3.86 4.16
CA TYR A 109 12.89 4.96 3.90
C TYR A 109 12.57 6.14 4.82
N CYS A 110 13.61 6.68 5.45
CA CYS A 110 13.50 7.74 6.45
C CYS A 110 14.50 8.85 6.14
N THR A 111 14.15 10.08 6.52
CA THR A 111 15.07 11.24 6.46
C THR A 111 15.03 12.02 7.77
N ILE A 112 16.15 12.68 8.07
CA ILE A 112 16.27 13.63 9.18
C ILE A 112 16.66 14.97 8.56
N LYS A 113 15.80 15.99 8.73
CA LYS A 113 16.11 17.38 8.36
C LYS A 113 16.58 18.12 9.60
N GLY A 114 17.62 18.93 9.46
CA GLY A 114 18.19 19.73 10.56
C GLY A 114 19.64 20.11 10.26
N ASP A 115 20.31 20.76 11.23
CA ASP A 115 21.72 21.11 11.14
C ASP A 115 22.59 19.90 11.55
N LEU A 116 22.67 18.93 10.62
CA LEU A 116 23.40 17.69 10.83
C LEU A 116 23.90 17.10 9.51
N LYS A 117 24.94 16.28 9.60
CA LYS A 117 25.39 15.41 8.51
C LYS A 117 25.03 13.98 8.87
N LEU A 118 24.14 13.38 8.08
CA LEU A 118 23.81 11.97 8.21
C LEU A 118 24.93 11.14 7.54
N ASP A 119 25.65 10.39 8.37
CA ASP A 119 26.69 9.46 7.93
C ASP A 119 26.59 8.13 8.70
N GLN A 120 27.49 7.20 8.39
CA GLN A 120 27.46 5.86 8.98
C GLN A 120 27.70 5.89 10.49
N GLU A 121 28.49 6.83 11.00
CA GLU A 121 28.78 6.96 12.43
C GLU A 121 27.53 7.43 13.21
N LEU A 122 26.85 8.47 12.69
CA LEU A 122 25.61 8.95 13.30
C LEU A 122 24.53 7.87 13.24
N LEU A 123 24.40 7.18 12.11
CA LEU A 123 23.42 6.12 11.94
C LEU A 123 23.66 4.95 12.92
N ALA A 124 24.92 4.57 13.13
CA ALA A 124 25.31 3.54 14.10
C ALA A 124 24.95 3.95 15.54
N ARG A 125 25.15 5.22 15.92
CA ARG A 125 24.76 5.74 17.23
C ARG A 125 23.24 5.72 17.44
N ILE A 126 22.48 6.03 16.39
CA ILE A 126 21.01 5.96 16.48
C ILE A 126 20.57 4.49 16.66
N GLU A 127 21.15 3.57 15.89
CA GLU A 127 20.86 2.13 15.99
C GLU A 127 21.23 1.58 17.38
N GLU A 128 22.39 1.94 17.90
CA GLU A 128 22.82 1.57 19.26
C GLU A 128 21.82 2.09 20.32
N ARG A 129 21.38 3.35 20.18
CA ARG A 129 20.37 3.92 21.06
C ARG A 129 19.03 3.19 21.01
N MET A 130 18.62 2.73 19.83
CA MET A 130 17.43 1.90 19.69
C MET A 130 17.58 0.58 20.44
N HIS A 131 18.72 -0.11 20.31
CA HIS A 131 19.00 -1.36 21.02
C HIS A 131 19.05 -1.15 22.53
N GLU A 132 19.70 -0.11 23.02
CA GLU A 132 19.70 0.22 24.46
C GLU A 132 18.28 0.38 25.03
N MET A 133 17.37 1.01 24.29
CA MET A 133 15.99 1.17 24.73
C MET A 133 15.21 -0.14 24.67
N ALA A 134 15.48 -0.99 23.68
CA ALA A 134 14.89 -2.33 23.58
C ALA A 134 15.34 -3.21 24.76
N ASP A 135 16.63 -3.21 25.08
CA ASP A 135 17.20 -3.98 26.19
C ASP A 135 16.69 -3.52 27.57
N LYS A 136 16.39 -2.23 27.73
CA LYS A 136 15.80 -1.66 28.95
C LYS A 136 14.32 -1.96 29.13
N ASP A 137 13.67 -2.53 28.14
CA ASP A 137 12.24 -2.89 28.14
C ASP A 137 11.31 -1.77 28.66
N LEU A 138 11.45 -0.58 28.08
CA LEU A 138 10.70 0.60 28.49
C LEU A 138 9.21 0.45 28.12
N SER A 139 8.31 0.70 29.07
CA SER A 139 6.86 0.61 28.84
C SER A 139 6.39 1.62 27.78
N ILE A 140 5.62 1.18 26.83
CA ILE A 140 4.90 2.04 25.86
C ILE A 140 3.51 2.29 26.43
N ARG A 141 3.31 3.51 26.95
CA ARG A 141 2.05 3.90 27.61
C ARG A 141 1.13 4.59 26.61
N LYS A 142 -0.16 4.37 26.83
CA LYS A 142 -1.23 5.00 26.05
C LYS A 142 -2.11 5.83 26.96
N ARG A 143 -2.33 7.09 26.60
CA ARG A 143 -3.32 7.94 27.27
C ARG A 143 -4.28 8.53 26.24
N SER A 144 -5.53 8.74 26.63
CA SER A 144 -6.52 9.44 25.84
C SER A 144 -6.60 10.87 26.30
N VAL A 145 -6.45 11.82 25.38
CA VAL A 145 -6.44 13.26 25.66
C VAL A 145 -7.47 13.98 24.80
N HIS A 146 -7.89 15.17 25.18
CA HIS A 146 -8.67 16.03 24.29
C HIS A 146 -7.86 16.40 23.06
N THR A 147 -8.55 16.53 21.93
CA THR A 147 -7.90 16.86 20.64
C THR A 147 -7.13 18.19 20.74
N ASP A 148 -7.67 19.19 21.44
CA ASP A 148 -7.00 20.48 21.62
C ASP A 148 -5.71 20.35 22.45
N GLU A 149 -5.70 19.51 23.52
CA GLU A 149 -4.50 19.21 24.29
C GLU A 149 -3.42 18.55 23.42
N ALA A 150 -3.83 17.63 22.54
CA ALA A 150 -2.91 16.99 21.60
C ALA A 150 -2.31 18.01 20.62
N VAL A 151 -3.10 18.95 20.10
CA VAL A 151 -2.62 20.01 19.20
C VAL A 151 -1.58 20.90 19.88
N GLU A 152 -1.82 21.30 21.14
CA GLU A 152 -0.84 22.08 21.91
C GLU A 152 0.45 21.30 22.15
N MET A 153 0.35 20.01 22.47
CA MET A 153 1.51 19.12 22.62
C MET A 153 2.31 19.03 21.32
N PHE A 154 1.67 18.81 20.15
CA PHE A 154 2.36 18.77 18.87
C PHE A 154 3.06 20.08 18.54
N ARG A 155 2.43 21.21 18.85
CA ARG A 155 3.03 22.54 18.68
C ARG A 155 4.29 22.71 19.56
N LYS A 156 4.21 22.27 20.81
CA LYS A 156 5.36 22.31 21.75
C LYS A 156 6.54 21.48 21.26
N TYR A 157 6.28 20.32 20.64
CA TYR A 157 7.32 19.45 20.09
C TYR A 157 7.73 19.79 18.65
N GLY A 158 7.16 20.85 18.04
CA GLY A 158 7.46 21.26 16.66
C GLY A 158 6.91 20.32 15.59
N MET A 159 5.97 19.44 15.93
CA MET A 159 5.34 18.46 15.01
C MET A 159 4.25 19.14 14.18
N LYS A 160 4.67 19.99 13.22
CA LYS A 160 3.77 20.86 12.42
C LYS A 160 2.75 20.08 11.60
N ASP A 161 3.12 18.94 11.06
CA ASP A 161 2.22 18.13 10.23
C ASP A 161 1.08 17.53 11.06
N LYS A 162 1.36 17.10 12.30
CA LYS A 162 0.33 16.66 13.26
C LYS A 162 -0.57 17.80 13.71
N GLU A 163 0.00 18.98 14.02
CA GLU A 163 -0.79 20.16 14.37
C GLU A 163 -1.79 20.50 13.26
N ARG A 164 -1.35 20.50 11.98
CA ARG A 164 -2.22 20.71 10.81
C ARG A 164 -3.29 19.63 10.68
N LEU A 165 -2.88 18.35 10.76
CA LEU A 165 -3.77 17.21 10.61
C LEU A 165 -4.92 17.25 11.62
N PHE A 166 -4.58 17.52 12.89
CA PHE A 166 -5.54 17.47 13.99
C PHE A 166 -6.54 18.63 13.98
N ARG A 167 -6.26 19.73 13.30
CA ARG A 167 -7.23 20.80 13.03
C ARG A 167 -8.50 20.31 12.33
N TYR A 168 -8.38 19.26 11.52
CA TYR A 168 -9.48 18.68 10.75
C TYR A 168 -10.14 17.46 11.40
N ARG A 169 -9.62 17.03 12.57
CA ARG A 169 -10.20 15.90 13.27
C ARG A 169 -11.50 16.27 13.97
N ARG A 170 -12.57 15.48 13.71
CA ARG A 170 -13.90 15.69 14.29
C ARG A 170 -14.10 14.97 15.62
N VAL A 171 -13.08 14.22 16.10
CA VAL A 171 -13.15 13.48 17.36
C VAL A 171 -12.72 14.37 18.52
N SER A 172 -13.42 14.28 19.65
CA SER A 172 -13.11 15.06 20.85
C SER A 172 -11.88 14.55 21.61
N THR A 173 -11.50 13.28 21.41
CA THR A 173 -10.37 12.66 22.08
C THR A 173 -9.51 11.84 21.14
N VAL A 174 -8.20 11.82 21.38
CA VAL A 174 -7.21 11.04 20.64
C VAL A 174 -6.31 10.26 21.59
N ASN A 175 -5.73 9.18 21.10
CA ASN A 175 -4.79 8.37 21.87
C ASN A 175 -3.36 8.81 21.54
N ILE A 176 -2.62 9.18 22.57
CA ILE A 176 -1.20 9.51 22.52
C ILE A 176 -0.42 8.37 23.15
N TYR A 177 0.71 8.03 22.57
CA TYR A 177 1.64 7.04 23.08
C TYR A 177 2.88 7.72 23.64
N SER A 178 3.47 7.15 24.70
CA SER A 178 4.71 7.67 25.29
C SER A 178 5.71 6.56 25.59
N ILE A 179 6.98 6.87 25.36
CA ILE A 179 8.14 6.13 25.88
C ILE A 179 8.88 7.12 26.80
N ASN A 180 8.81 6.91 28.13
CA ASN A 180 9.21 7.89 29.13
C ASN A 180 8.51 9.25 28.87
N GLU A 181 9.29 10.34 28.78
CA GLU A 181 8.78 11.70 28.55
C GLU A 181 8.49 12.03 27.06
N PHE A 182 8.89 11.16 26.14
CA PHE A 182 8.66 11.38 24.71
C PHE A 182 7.26 10.91 24.31
N GLU A 183 6.43 11.83 23.86
CA GLU A 183 5.05 11.58 23.46
C GLU A 183 4.86 11.80 21.96
N ASP A 184 4.08 10.91 21.35
CA ASP A 184 3.75 11.00 19.92
C ASP A 184 2.39 10.36 19.60
N TYR A 185 1.88 10.64 18.41
CA TYR A 185 0.68 10.06 17.86
C TYR A 185 1.00 9.01 16.82
N TYR A 186 0.37 7.84 16.96
CA TYR A 186 0.42 6.79 15.94
C TYR A 186 -0.97 6.27 15.59
N TYR A 187 -1.17 6.07 14.30
CA TYR A 187 -2.38 5.48 13.76
C TYR A 187 -2.34 3.96 13.86
N GLY A 188 -3.01 3.39 14.85
CA GLY A 188 -3.14 1.94 15.05
C GLY A 188 -2.75 1.49 16.46
N TYR A 189 -2.50 0.19 16.61
CA TYR A 189 -2.12 -0.45 17.87
C TYR A 189 -0.60 -0.44 18.06
N MET A 190 -0.16 -0.48 19.33
CA MET A 190 1.24 -0.56 19.73
C MET A 190 1.54 -1.81 20.55
N VAL A 191 2.79 -2.26 20.50
CA VAL A 191 3.33 -3.27 21.42
C VAL A 191 3.39 -2.74 22.84
N PRO A 192 3.42 -3.60 23.89
CA PRO A 192 3.37 -3.16 25.28
C PRO A 192 4.61 -2.38 25.75
N SER A 193 5.78 -2.72 25.21
CA SER A 193 7.07 -2.15 25.64
C SER A 193 8.11 -2.25 24.54
N THR A 194 9.25 -1.57 24.72
CA THR A 194 10.37 -1.61 23.78
C THR A 194 11.10 -2.94 23.76
N GLY A 195 10.97 -3.78 24.79
CA GLY A 195 11.55 -5.12 24.84
C GLY A 195 11.03 -6.09 23.77
N TYR A 196 9.89 -5.80 23.16
CA TYR A 196 9.39 -6.52 21.99
C TYR A 196 10.13 -6.14 20.70
N LEU A 197 10.82 -4.99 20.65
CA LEU A 197 11.35 -4.37 19.44
C LEU A 197 12.85 -4.67 19.28
N LYS A 198 13.21 -5.94 19.07
CA LYS A 198 14.62 -6.40 19.06
C LYS A 198 15.22 -6.48 17.66
N TYR A 199 14.41 -6.65 16.64
CA TYR A 199 14.84 -7.03 15.30
C TYR A 199 14.65 -5.88 14.32
N PHE A 200 15.69 -5.09 14.10
CA PHE A 200 15.76 -4.01 13.11
C PHE A 200 17.22 -3.80 12.70
N LYS A 201 17.43 -3.16 11.55
CA LYS A 201 18.76 -2.72 11.09
C LYS A 201 18.62 -1.44 10.29
N LEU A 202 19.57 -0.52 10.48
CA LEU A 202 19.61 0.74 9.74
C LEU A 202 20.65 0.67 8.62
N TYR A 203 20.26 1.12 7.42
CA TYR A 203 21.15 1.18 6.25
C TYR A 203 21.12 2.57 5.65
N LEU A 204 22.29 3.21 5.48
CA LEU A 204 22.38 4.44 4.70
C LEU A 204 21.90 4.18 3.27
N TYR A 205 21.03 5.04 2.79
CA TYR A 205 20.50 4.91 1.44
C TYR A 205 20.14 6.29 0.91
N ASP A 206 20.75 6.69 -0.21
CA ASP A 206 20.59 8.01 -0.82
C ASP A 206 20.87 9.15 0.19
N GLU A 207 19.97 10.12 0.33
CA GLU A 207 20.09 11.25 1.28
C GLU A 207 19.59 10.92 2.69
N GLY A 208 19.10 9.71 2.89
CA GLY A 208 18.49 9.24 4.14
C GLY A 208 18.99 7.86 4.54
N PHE A 209 18.09 7.07 5.09
CA PHE A 209 18.39 5.70 5.49
C PHE A 209 17.12 4.83 5.43
N VAL A 210 17.32 3.52 5.41
CA VAL A 210 16.24 2.53 5.49
C VAL A 210 16.30 1.86 6.86
N VAL A 211 15.16 1.82 7.57
CA VAL A 211 14.98 0.94 8.72
C VAL A 211 14.40 -0.38 8.23
N GLN A 212 15.24 -1.41 8.18
CA GLN A 212 14.88 -2.76 7.77
C GLN A 212 14.30 -3.53 8.94
N MET A 213 13.23 -4.31 8.70
CA MET A 213 12.46 -4.98 9.73
C MET A 213 12.02 -6.37 9.26
N PRO A 214 11.74 -7.31 10.19
CA PRO A 214 11.21 -8.64 9.86
C PRO A 214 9.87 -8.60 9.13
N GLU A 215 9.60 -9.68 8.39
CA GLU A 215 8.28 -10.01 7.85
C GLU A 215 7.52 -10.95 8.78
N ALA A 216 6.20 -11.03 8.60
CA ALA A 216 5.36 -11.92 9.43
C ALA A 216 5.73 -13.41 9.31
N ALA A 217 6.24 -13.85 8.16
CA ALA A 217 6.67 -15.22 7.94
C ALA A 217 7.91 -15.62 8.77
N GLU A 218 8.81 -14.66 9.03
CA GLU A 218 10.03 -14.85 9.83
C GLU A 218 10.22 -13.65 10.79
N PRO A 219 9.36 -13.49 11.83
CA PRO A 219 9.28 -12.26 12.63
C PRO A 219 10.50 -11.98 13.54
N GLU A 220 11.41 -12.94 13.65
CA GLU A 220 12.65 -12.85 14.45
C GLU A 220 13.90 -12.72 13.58
N LYS A 221 13.73 -12.62 12.24
CA LYS A 221 14.85 -12.54 11.30
C LYS A 221 14.77 -11.28 10.48
N ILE A 222 15.84 -10.50 10.52
CA ILE A 222 15.99 -9.30 9.67
C ILE A 222 16.47 -9.78 8.29
N PRO A 223 15.68 -9.59 7.21
CA PRO A 223 16.13 -9.91 5.86
C PRO A 223 17.25 -8.96 5.43
N PRO A 224 18.22 -9.42 4.61
CA PRO A 224 19.22 -8.52 4.05
C PRO A 224 18.57 -7.45 3.18
N PHE A 225 19.04 -6.21 3.30
CA PHE A 225 18.51 -5.11 2.51
C PHE A 225 18.89 -5.28 1.03
N GLN A 226 17.90 -5.22 0.14
CA GLN A 226 18.05 -5.29 -1.31
C GLN A 226 17.59 -3.97 -1.94
N PRO A 227 18.52 -3.13 -2.45
CA PRO A 227 18.16 -1.87 -3.09
C PRO A 227 17.24 -2.06 -4.29
N GLN A 228 16.11 -1.35 -4.29
CA GLN A 228 15.15 -1.30 -5.39
C GLN A 228 15.27 0.07 -6.07
N ASN A 229 16.29 0.23 -6.90
CA ASN A 229 16.69 1.55 -7.38
C ASN A 229 15.63 2.22 -8.26
N LYS A 230 15.00 1.48 -9.18
CA LYS A 230 13.97 2.05 -10.06
C LYS A 230 12.72 2.46 -9.27
N LEU A 231 12.25 1.57 -8.40
CA LEU A 231 11.11 1.87 -7.52
C LEU A 231 11.40 3.08 -6.63
N PHE A 232 12.59 3.12 -6.02
CA PHE A 232 13.01 4.23 -5.17
C PHE A 232 13.03 5.57 -5.93
N HIS A 233 13.59 5.60 -7.15
CA HIS A 233 13.62 6.82 -7.97
C HIS A 233 12.22 7.33 -8.30
N VAL A 234 11.28 6.46 -8.64
CA VAL A 234 9.89 6.83 -8.91
C VAL A 234 9.19 7.36 -7.67
N LEU A 235 9.39 6.73 -6.52
CA LEU A 235 8.85 7.22 -5.24
C LEU A 235 9.44 8.57 -4.85
N LYS A 236 10.76 8.76 -5.00
CA LYS A 236 11.45 10.03 -4.72
C LYS A 236 10.99 11.15 -5.68
N GLU A 237 10.87 10.85 -6.99
CA GLU A 237 10.32 11.80 -7.99
C GLU A 237 8.89 12.23 -7.62
N SER A 238 8.06 11.26 -7.23
CA SER A 238 6.68 11.53 -6.82
C SER A 238 6.58 12.36 -5.54
N THR A 239 7.44 12.09 -4.55
CA THR A 239 7.53 12.89 -3.32
C THR A 239 7.92 14.33 -3.63
N ARG A 240 8.92 14.56 -4.50
CA ARG A 240 9.30 15.90 -4.95
C ARG A 240 8.14 16.65 -5.62
N GLY A 241 7.28 15.94 -6.37
CA GLY A 241 6.06 16.53 -6.93
C GLY A 241 5.09 17.06 -5.86
N GLY A 242 4.94 16.34 -4.74
CA GLY A 242 4.20 16.79 -3.57
C GLY A 242 4.86 17.98 -2.87
N ASP A 243 6.18 17.93 -2.69
CA ASP A 243 6.96 19.00 -2.07
C ASP A 243 6.85 20.32 -2.86
N MET A 244 6.92 20.27 -4.20
CA MET A 244 6.75 21.42 -5.08
C MET A 244 5.38 22.11 -4.92
N LEU A 245 4.35 21.35 -4.57
CA LEU A 245 3.00 21.85 -4.32
C LEU A 245 2.77 22.21 -2.85
N GLY A 246 3.73 21.94 -1.96
CA GLY A 246 3.59 22.09 -0.51
C GLY A 246 2.59 21.11 0.11
N ILE A 247 2.33 19.98 -0.55
CA ILE A 247 1.36 18.94 -0.13
C ILE A 247 2.12 17.62 0.12
N GLU A 248 2.73 17.53 1.28
CA GLU A 248 3.50 16.35 1.69
C GLU A 248 2.69 15.41 2.59
N THR A 249 1.68 15.95 3.28
CA THR A 249 0.86 15.22 4.25
C THR A 249 -0.62 15.51 4.07
N VAL A 250 -1.47 14.67 4.67
CA VAL A 250 -2.93 14.85 4.64
C VAL A 250 -3.34 16.19 5.26
N GLY A 251 -2.64 16.64 6.32
CA GLY A 251 -2.90 17.95 6.92
C GLY A 251 -2.68 19.09 5.92
N ALA A 252 -1.58 19.04 5.14
CA ALA A 252 -1.27 20.01 4.10
C ALA A 252 -2.29 19.96 2.94
N LEU A 253 -2.72 18.76 2.53
CA LEU A 253 -3.79 18.60 1.54
C LEU A 253 -5.10 19.23 2.03
N ASN A 254 -5.47 18.98 3.29
CA ASN A 254 -6.68 19.55 3.88
C ASN A 254 -6.62 21.09 3.96
N ASP A 255 -5.47 21.65 4.36
CA ASP A 255 -5.25 23.12 4.34
C ASP A 255 -5.43 23.68 2.90
N TYR A 256 -4.89 22.97 1.89
CA TYR A 256 -5.03 23.36 0.49
C TYR A 256 -6.50 23.34 0.04
N VAL A 257 -7.27 22.32 0.43
CA VAL A 257 -8.69 22.16 0.03
C VAL A 257 -9.60 23.18 0.73
N THR A 258 -9.27 23.61 1.95
CA THR A 258 -10.14 24.47 2.79
C THR A 258 -9.70 25.91 2.86
N GLY A 259 -8.47 26.24 2.45
CA GLY A 259 -7.91 27.59 2.53
C GLY A 259 -8.64 28.59 1.63
N GLY A 260 -8.75 29.85 2.05
CA GLY A 260 -9.53 30.89 1.36
C GLY A 260 -9.08 31.26 -0.05
N ASN A 261 -7.84 30.92 -0.43
CA ASN A 261 -7.28 31.02 -1.79
C ASN A 261 -7.15 29.68 -2.48
N ALA A 262 -7.68 28.61 -1.87
CA ALA A 262 -7.54 27.26 -2.40
C ALA A 262 -8.43 27.04 -3.61
N ASN A 263 -7.85 26.45 -4.63
CA ASN A 263 -8.57 26.03 -5.82
C ASN A 263 -8.33 24.51 -6.00
N PRO A 264 -9.15 23.65 -5.37
CA PRO A 264 -9.01 22.20 -5.55
C PRO A 264 -8.92 21.79 -7.01
N LYS A 265 -9.66 22.48 -7.91
CA LYS A 265 -9.61 22.24 -9.34
C LYS A 265 -8.21 22.44 -9.92
N GLU A 266 -7.49 23.44 -9.47
CA GLU A 266 -6.12 23.71 -9.92
C GLU A 266 -5.16 22.60 -9.50
N LEU A 267 -5.26 22.10 -8.26
CA LEU A 267 -4.49 20.96 -7.80
C LEU A 267 -4.70 19.72 -8.70
N LEU A 268 -5.98 19.41 -8.99
CA LEU A 268 -6.30 18.27 -9.83
C LEU A 268 -5.72 18.44 -11.24
N LEU A 269 -5.87 19.60 -11.85
CA LEU A 269 -5.35 19.89 -13.19
C LEU A 269 -3.81 19.81 -13.22
N VAL A 270 -3.11 20.33 -12.22
CA VAL A 270 -1.65 20.23 -12.14
C VAL A 270 -1.20 18.79 -12.00
N GLN A 271 -1.82 18.00 -11.13
CA GLN A 271 -1.50 16.58 -10.95
C GLN A 271 -1.74 15.76 -12.22
N GLU A 272 -2.84 16.00 -12.92
CA GLU A 272 -3.14 15.35 -14.19
C GLU A 272 -2.17 15.76 -15.30
N ALA A 273 -1.78 17.04 -15.35
CA ALA A 273 -0.76 17.52 -16.30
C ALA A 273 0.62 16.89 -16.04
N MET A 274 1.00 16.69 -14.77
CA MET A 274 2.24 15.98 -14.41
C MET A 274 2.20 14.53 -14.89
N GLN A 275 1.07 13.82 -14.71
CA GLN A 275 0.92 12.46 -15.22
C GLN A 275 0.96 12.41 -16.74
N GLU A 276 0.24 13.31 -17.43
CA GLU A 276 0.22 13.36 -18.90
C GLU A 276 1.62 13.61 -19.47
N LYS A 277 2.36 14.55 -18.88
CA LYS A 277 3.76 14.79 -19.25
C LYS A 277 4.61 13.52 -19.14
N LYS A 278 4.44 12.74 -18.07
CA LYS A 278 5.21 11.49 -17.89
C LYS A 278 4.82 10.43 -18.91
N ILE A 279 3.52 10.30 -19.23
CA ILE A 279 3.02 9.37 -20.25
C ILE A 279 3.56 9.75 -21.63
N ALA A 280 3.58 11.06 -21.97
CA ALA A 280 4.17 11.56 -23.21
C ALA A 280 5.66 11.22 -23.31
N GLN A 281 6.44 11.41 -22.25
CA GLN A 281 7.85 11.04 -22.20
C GLN A 281 8.07 9.53 -22.44
N ILE A 282 7.20 8.68 -21.89
CA ILE A 282 7.27 7.23 -22.13
C ILE A 282 6.96 6.92 -23.60
N ALA A 283 5.96 7.56 -24.18
CA ALA A 283 5.64 7.38 -25.60
C ALA A 283 6.78 7.82 -26.54
N GLU A 284 7.44 8.96 -26.22
CA GLU A 284 8.61 9.44 -26.94
C GLU A 284 9.79 8.44 -26.89
N GLN A 285 10.05 7.84 -25.71
CA GLN A 285 11.08 6.80 -25.56
C GLN A 285 10.78 5.55 -26.42
N ILE A 286 9.51 5.14 -26.50
CA ILE A 286 9.07 4.01 -27.30
C ILE A 286 9.23 4.36 -28.80
N ALA A 287 8.70 5.50 -29.23
CA ALA A 287 8.72 5.94 -30.61
C ALA A 287 10.15 6.22 -31.13
N GLY A 288 11.06 6.64 -30.26
CA GLY A 288 12.48 6.84 -30.55
C GLY A 288 13.24 5.55 -30.86
N ASN A 289 12.63 4.36 -30.66
CA ASN A 289 13.24 3.07 -30.98
C ASN A 289 12.33 2.24 -31.90
N PRO A 290 12.53 2.30 -33.23
CA PRO A 290 11.69 1.62 -34.21
C PRO A 290 11.64 0.09 -34.07
N GLN A 291 12.60 -0.51 -33.38
CA GLN A 291 12.60 -1.96 -33.12
C GLN A 291 11.54 -2.36 -32.10
N LYS A 292 11.05 -1.44 -31.23
CA LYS A 292 10.02 -1.72 -30.23
C LYS A 292 8.68 -1.94 -30.92
N LYS A 293 8.17 -3.17 -30.87
CA LYS A 293 6.87 -3.58 -31.44
C LYS A 293 5.87 -4.01 -30.38
N PHE A 294 6.35 -4.31 -29.17
CA PHE A 294 5.55 -4.79 -28.05
C PHE A 294 5.77 -3.92 -26.82
N VAL A 295 4.74 -3.21 -26.39
CA VAL A 295 4.70 -2.50 -25.10
C VAL A 295 4.00 -3.41 -24.10
N LEU A 296 4.71 -3.86 -23.08
CA LEU A 296 4.25 -4.84 -22.10
C LEU A 296 4.00 -4.12 -20.77
N ILE A 297 2.72 -4.00 -20.36
CA ILE A 297 2.29 -3.26 -19.20
C ILE A 297 1.85 -4.22 -18.10
N ALA A 298 2.60 -4.28 -16.99
CA ALA A 298 2.17 -5.01 -15.81
C ALA A 298 2.09 -4.11 -14.58
N GLY A 299 1.31 -4.57 -13.62
CA GLY A 299 1.16 -3.90 -12.33
C GLY A 299 0.11 -4.58 -11.48
N PRO A 300 0.12 -4.30 -10.18
CA PRO A 300 -0.78 -4.94 -9.23
C PRO A 300 -2.24 -4.55 -9.48
N SER A 301 -3.16 -5.26 -8.81
CA SER A 301 -4.59 -4.98 -8.90
C SER A 301 -4.91 -3.53 -8.57
N SER A 302 -5.81 -2.92 -9.35
CA SER A 302 -6.24 -1.53 -9.20
C SER A 302 -5.13 -0.48 -9.32
N SER A 303 -4.09 -0.80 -10.07
CA SER A 303 -3.04 0.17 -10.43
C SER A 303 -3.44 1.13 -11.54
N GLY A 304 -4.56 0.90 -12.25
CA GLY A 304 -5.00 1.74 -13.36
C GLY A 304 -4.36 1.37 -14.70
N LYS A 305 -3.99 0.09 -14.91
CA LYS A 305 -3.36 -0.40 -16.14
C LYS A 305 -4.18 -0.06 -17.40
N THR A 306 -5.47 -0.32 -17.36
CA THR A 306 -6.35 -0.18 -18.53
C THR A 306 -6.45 1.28 -18.96
N THR A 307 -6.72 2.21 -18.04
CA THR A 307 -6.75 3.65 -18.37
C THR A 307 -5.38 4.15 -18.82
N PHE A 308 -4.30 3.70 -18.15
CA PHE A 308 -2.94 4.07 -18.54
C PHE A 308 -2.62 3.59 -19.96
N SER A 309 -2.96 2.34 -20.34
CA SER A 309 -2.73 1.81 -21.68
C SER A 309 -3.47 2.62 -22.75
N ARG A 310 -4.70 3.09 -22.45
CA ARG A 310 -5.48 3.98 -23.34
C ARG A 310 -4.82 5.35 -23.49
N ARG A 311 -4.41 5.98 -22.39
CA ARG A 311 -3.69 7.27 -22.41
C ARG A 311 -2.35 7.16 -23.16
N LEU A 312 -1.57 6.11 -22.88
CA LEU A 312 -0.33 5.84 -23.58
C LEU A 312 -0.56 5.64 -25.09
N SER A 313 -1.60 4.90 -25.47
CA SER A 313 -1.99 4.72 -26.88
C SER A 313 -2.29 6.04 -27.58
N ILE A 314 -2.90 7.00 -26.91
CA ILE A 314 -3.12 8.35 -27.46
C ILE A 314 -1.78 9.04 -27.70
N GLN A 315 -0.84 9.01 -26.74
CA GLN A 315 0.48 9.65 -26.90
C GLN A 315 1.34 8.95 -27.96
N LEU A 316 1.23 7.63 -28.11
CA LEU A 316 1.88 6.89 -29.21
C LEU A 316 1.35 7.33 -30.58
N ARG A 317 0.04 7.59 -30.71
CA ARG A 317 -0.55 8.17 -31.94
C ARG A 317 -0.01 9.57 -32.24
N VAL A 318 0.12 10.41 -31.22
CA VAL A 318 0.75 11.75 -31.35
C VAL A 318 2.19 11.64 -31.83
N SER A 319 2.89 10.55 -31.45
CA SER A 319 4.26 10.25 -31.90
C SER A 319 4.33 9.51 -33.25
N GLY A 320 3.20 9.35 -33.96
CA GLY A 320 3.14 8.77 -35.32
C GLY A 320 3.02 7.24 -35.37
N LEU A 321 2.82 6.57 -34.25
CA LEU A 321 2.60 5.12 -34.19
C LEU A 321 1.11 4.76 -34.22
N VAL A 322 0.79 3.52 -34.58
CA VAL A 322 -0.57 2.97 -34.58
C VAL A 322 -0.68 1.90 -33.48
N PRO A 323 -1.09 2.25 -32.26
CA PRO A 323 -1.18 1.32 -31.15
C PRO A 323 -2.42 0.42 -31.23
N HIS A 324 -2.22 -0.87 -30.93
CA HIS A 324 -3.26 -1.89 -30.83
C HIS A 324 -3.28 -2.46 -29.41
N PRO A 325 -4.27 -2.12 -28.57
CA PRO A 325 -4.41 -2.69 -27.23
C PRO A 325 -4.79 -4.16 -27.28
N ILE A 326 -4.10 -4.99 -26.49
CA ILE A 326 -4.40 -6.42 -26.28
C ILE A 326 -4.38 -6.71 -24.78
N SER A 327 -5.37 -7.49 -24.31
CA SER A 327 -5.36 -8.03 -22.96
C SER A 327 -4.75 -9.43 -22.94
N VAL A 328 -3.81 -9.69 -22.03
CA VAL A 328 -3.30 -11.05 -21.79
C VAL A 328 -4.41 -11.97 -21.28
N ASP A 329 -5.43 -11.42 -20.64
CA ASP A 329 -6.57 -12.18 -20.12
C ASP A 329 -7.39 -12.85 -21.25
N ASP A 330 -7.30 -12.38 -22.49
CA ASP A 330 -7.93 -13.04 -23.65
C ASP A 330 -7.28 -14.39 -23.99
N TYR A 331 -6.11 -14.66 -23.47
CA TYR A 331 -5.36 -15.90 -23.65
C TYR A 331 -5.49 -16.88 -22.48
N PHE A 332 -6.42 -16.68 -21.53
CA PHE A 332 -6.71 -17.70 -20.52
C PHE A 332 -7.10 -19.04 -21.16
N LYS A 333 -6.64 -20.13 -20.54
CA LYS A 333 -7.15 -21.47 -20.80
C LYS A 333 -8.63 -21.53 -20.42
N ASN A 334 -9.39 -22.46 -20.98
CA ASN A 334 -10.77 -22.63 -20.55
C ASN A 334 -10.82 -22.92 -19.06
N ARG A 335 -11.88 -22.48 -18.38
CA ARG A 335 -12.01 -22.59 -16.91
C ARG A 335 -11.80 -24.00 -16.37
N VAL A 336 -12.18 -25.03 -17.16
CA VAL A 336 -12.00 -26.44 -16.77
C VAL A 336 -10.52 -26.88 -16.77
N ASP A 337 -9.66 -26.15 -17.50
CA ASP A 337 -8.24 -26.43 -17.67
C ASP A 337 -7.37 -25.53 -16.78
N THR A 338 -7.99 -24.66 -15.93
CA THR A 338 -7.29 -23.76 -15.03
C THR A 338 -6.59 -24.57 -13.92
N PRO A 339 -5.28 -24.33 -13.65
CA PRO A 339 -4.58 -24.97 -12.55
C PRO A 339 -5.25 -24.70 -11.20
N LEU A 340 -5.12 -25.66 -10.26
CA LEU A 340 -5.64 -25.49 -8.91
C LEU A 340 -4.54 -24.94 -7.97
N ASP A 341 -4.94 -24.15 -7.00
CA ASP A 341 -4.08 -23.72 -5.89
C ASP A 341 -3.89 -24.83 -4.83
N ALA A 342 -3.15 -24.52 -3.77
CA ALA A 342 -2.89 -25.47 -2.67
C ALA A 342 -4.16 -25.88 -1.92
N GLU A 343 -5.23 -25.06 -1.98
CA GLU A 343 -6.53 -25.33 -1.38
C GLU A 343 -7.51 -26.02 -2.35
N GLY A 344 -7.05 -26.40 -3.56
CA GLY A 344 -7.86 -27.09 -4.58
C GLY A 344 -8.84 -26.16 -5.32
N LYS A 345 -8.64 -24.85 -5.29
CA LYS A 345 -9.44 -23.86 -6.02
C LYS A 345 -8.75 -23.43 -7.32
N PRO A 346 -9.48 -23.03 -8.38
CA PRO A 346 -8.87 -22.52 -9.59
C PRO A 346 -7.97 -21.31 -9.32
N ASN A 347 -6.70 -21.41 -9.75
CA ASN A 347 -5.70 -20.36 -9.60
C ASN A 347 -5.57 -19.56 -10.90
N TYR A 348 -6.24 -18.43 -11.00
CA TYR A 348 -6.18 -17.52 -12.14
C TYR A 348 -4.98 -16.56 -12.10
N GLU A 349 -4.25 -16.53 -10.99
CA GLU A 349 -3.13 -15.60 -10.81
C GLU A 349 -1.79 -16.21 -11.25
N CYS A 350 -1.72 -17.50 -11.55
CA CYS A 350 -0.49 -18.15 -12.01
C CYS A 350 -0.33 -18.06 -13.55
N LEU A 351 0.93 -18.10 -14.01
CA LEU A 351 1.25 -18.02 -15.44
C LEU A 351 0.64 -19.19 -16.23
N GLU A 352 0.57 -20.36 -15.62
CA GLU A 352 0.06 -21.61 -16.20
C GLU A 352 -1.45 -21.57 -16.50
N ALA A 353 -2.18 -20.60 -15.93
CA ALA A 353 -3.58 -20.34 -16.28
C ALA A 353 -3.73 -19.76 -17.69
N LEU A 354 -2.67 -19.19 -18.24
CA LEU A 354 -2.60 -18.66 -19.60
C LEU A 354 -2.12 -19.73 -20.59
N ASP A 355 -2.55 -19.61 -21.83
CA ASP A 355 -2.04 -20.35 -22.97
C ASP A 355 -0.81 -19.63 -23.54
N VAL A 356 0.31 -19.76 -22.85
CA VAL A 356 1.56 -19.07 -23.16
C VAL A 356 2.08 -19.45 -24.55
N GLU A 357 1.89 -20.71 -24.97
CA GLU A 357 2.31 -21.19 -26.29
C GLU A 357 1.51 -20.52 -27.42
N LEU A 358 0.18 -20.45 -27.29
CA LEU A 358 -0.66 -19.74 -28.25
C LEU A 358 -0.30 -18.25 -28.29
N PHE A 359 -0.09 -17.64 -27.12
CA PHE A 359 0.28 -16.23 -27.03
C PHE A 359 1.59 -15.94 -27.79
N ASN A 360 2.64 -16.71 -27.55
CA ASN A 360 3.90 -16.55 -28.28
C ASN A 360 3.76 -16.84 -29.78
N HIS A 361 3.00 -17.87 -30.14
CA HIS A 361 2.73 -18.22 -31.56
C HIS A 361 2.08 -17.04 -32.28
N ASP A 362 1.02 -16.46 -31.73
CA ASP A 362 0.30 -15.34 -32.31
C ASP A 362 1.18 -14.08 -32.42
N LEU A 363 1.94 -13.74 -31.36
CA LEU A 363 2.82 -12.59 -31.40
C LEU A 363 3.97 -12.76 -32.41
N LYS A 364 4.51 -13.96 -32.58
CA LYS A 364 5.52 -14.25 -33.63
C LYS A 364 4.95 -14.05 -35.05
N LYS A 365 3.74 -14.55 -35.32
CA LYS A 365 3.06 -14.36 -36.59
C LYS A 365 2.82 -12.88 -36.86
N LEU A 366 2.34 -12.13 -35.88
CA LEU A 366 2.17 -10.69 -35.99
C LEU A 366 3.48 -9.97 -36.28
N LEU A 367 4.57 -10.36 -35.60
CA LEU A 367 5.90 -9.79 -35.84
C LEU A 367 6.41 -10.09 -37.26
N ALA A 368 6.05 -11.26 -37.81
CA ALA A 368 6.34 -11.64 -39.20
C ALA A 368 5.43 -10.93 -40.22
N GLY A 369 4.48 -10.10 -39.78
CA GLY A 369 3.50 -9.41 -40.66
C GLY A 369 2.37 -10.31 -41.15
N GLU A 370 2.16 -11.47 -40.55
CA GLU A 370 1.06 -12.36 -40.88
C GLU A 370 -0.26 -11.84 -40.30
N ARG A 371 -1.37 -12.15 -41.00
CA ARG A 371 -2.72 -11.87 -40.49
C ARG A 371 -3.20 -13.04 -39.64
N ILE A 372 -3.60 -12.74 -38.39
CA ILE A 372 -4.14 -13.73 -37.45
C ILE A 372 -5.52 -13.33 -36.94
N GLU A 373 -6.28 -14.27 -36.43
CA GLU A 373 -7.49 -14.03 -35.68
C GLU A 373 -7.13 -14.04 -34.16
N LEU A 374 -7.42 -12.93 -33.47
CA LEU A 374 -7.17 -12.81 -32.04
C LEU A 374 -8.27 -13.51 -31.23
N PRO A 375 -7.92 -14.24 -30.16
CA PRO A 375 -8.90 -14.80 -29.23
C PRO A 375 -9.55 -13.70 -28.39
N THR A 376 -10.70 -14.06 -27.80
CA THR A 376 -11.37 -13.28 -26.75
C THR A 376 -11.81 -14.24 -25.67
N PHE A 377 -11.53 -13.92 -24.40
CA PHE A 377 -11.96 -14.75 -23.28
C PHE A 377 -13.32 -14.31 -22.74
N ASN A 378 -14.29 -15.19 -22.82
CA ASN A 378 -15.63 -14.95 -22.30
C ASN A 378 -15.69 -15.34 -20.80
N PHE A 379 -15.58 -14.37 -19.90
CA PHE A 379 -15.59 -14.58 -18.44
C PHE A 379 -16.90 -15.18 -17.91
N LYS A 380 -18.03 -15.02 -18.62
CA LYS A 380 -19.31 -15.62 -18.22
C LYS A 380 -19.34 -17.12 -18.49
N THR A 381 -18.91 -17.52 -19.69
CA THR A 381 -18.86 -18.94 -20.10
C THR A 381 -17.60 -19.65 -19.61
N GLY A 382 -16.54 -18.91 -19.30
CA GLY A 382 -15.22 -19.43 -18.95
C GLY A 382 -14.51 -20.10 -20.12
N LYS A 383 -14.74 -19.63 -21.34
CA LYS A 383 -14.18 -20.19 -22.56
C LYS A 383 -13.53 -19.11 -23.42
N ARG A 384 -12.50 -19.52 -24.16
CA ARG A 384 -11.90 -18.72 -25.22
C ARG A 384 -12.71 -18.87 -26.47
N GLU A 385 -12.99 -17.77 -27.15
CA GLU A 385 -13.84 -17.67 -28.34
C GLU A 385 -13.10 -16.90 -29.44
N TYR A 386 -13.42 -17.18 -30.69
CA TYR A 386 -12.92 -16.47 -31.87
C TYR A 386 -14.10 -15.80 -32.55
N ASN A 387 -14.11 -14.47 -32.60
CA ASN A 387 -15.25 -13.66 -32.99
C ASN A 387 -15.00 -12.88 -34.29
N GLY A 388 -14.05 -13.33 -35.13
CA GLY A 388 -13.70 -12.68 -36.39
C GLY A 388 -12.86 -11.42 -36.22
N HIS A 389 -12.17 -11.26 -35.06
CA HIS A 389 -11.27 -10.13 -34.82
C HIS A 389 -9.88 -10.42 -35.40
N TYR A 390 -9.67 -9.99 -36.65
CA TYR A 390 -8.38 -10.19 -37.33
C TYR A 390 -7.44 -9.01 -37.12
N MET A 391 -6.14 -9.31 -36.99
CA MET A 391 -5.06 -8.35 -36.88
C MET A 391 -3.88 -8.72 -37.78
N GLN A 392 -3.24 -7.70 -38.32
CA GLN A 392 -1.98 -7.80 -39.07
C GLN A 392 -1.19 -6.52 -38.77
N LEU A 393 0.10 -6.63 -38.47
CA LEU A 393 0.93 -5.47 -38.14
C LEU A 393 1.59 -4.90 -39.40
N GLY A 394 1.47 -3.60 -39.58
CA GLY A 394 2.26 -2.79 -40.49
C GLY A 394 3.53 -2.20 -39.84
N GLU A 395 4.23 -1.38 -40.60
CA GLU A 395 5.50 -0.81 -40.17
C GLU A 395 5.36 0.11 -38.94
N GLN A 396 4.28 0.91 -38.91
CA GLN A 396 4.00 1.87 -37.82
C GLN A 396 3.18 1.26 -36.67
N ASP A 397 2.74 0.02 -36.81
CA ASP A 397 1.90 -0.62 -35.82
C ASP A 397 2.71 -1.08 -34.60
N ILE A 398 2.13 -0.94 -33.41
CA ILE A 398 2.71 -1.36 -32.14
C ILE A 398 1.62 -1.99 -31.25
N LEU A 399 1.93 -3.12 -30.63
CA LEU A 399 1.03 -3.78 -29.69
C LEU A 399 1.21 -3.22 -28.29
N VAL A 400 0.11 -2.81 -27.66
CA VAL A 400 0.06 -2.36 -26.26
C VAL A 400 -0.62 -3.43 -25.45
N ILE A 401 0.15 -4.28 -24.81
CA ILE A 401 -0.28 -5.50 -24.13
C ILE A 401 -0.31 -5.27 -22.65
N GLU A 402 -1.46 -5.50 -22.00
CA GLU A 402 -1.59 -5.41 -20.55
C GLU A 402 -1.90 -6.77 -19.91
N GLY A 403 -1.31 -7.02 -18.76
CA GLY A 403 -1.57 -8.20 -17.95
C GLY A 403 -0.64 -8.28 -16.75
N ILE A 404 -1.01 -9.06 -15.74
CA ILE A 404 -0.21 -9.19 -14.52
C ILE A 404 1.17 -9.84 -14.77
N HIS A 405 1.29 -10.68 -15.82
CA HIS A 405 2.50 -11.40 -16.18
C HIS A 405 3.39 -10.70 -17.23
N CYS A 406 3.02 -9.50 -17.72
CA CYS A 406 3.72 -8.84 -18.82
C CYS A 406 5.21 -8.51 -18.54
N LEU A 407 5.64 -8.46 -17.28
CA LEU A 407 7.06 -8.28 -16.93
C LEU A 407 7.84 -9.60 -16.87
N ASN A 408 7.16 -10.73 -16.70
CA ASN A 408 7.78 -12.04 -16.66
C ASN A 408 8.20 -12.49 -18.07
N ASP A 409 9.51 -12.68 -18.30
CA ASP A 409 10.03 -13.14 -19.60
C ASP A 409 9.52 -14.52 -20.00
N ALA A 410 9.06 -15.34 -19.05
CA ALA A 410 8.43 -16.62 -19.36
C ALA A 410 7.13 -16.47 -20.16
N LEU A 411 6.38 -15.36 -20.01
CA LEU A 411 5.19 -15.07 -20.82
C LEU A 411 5.54 -14.83 -22.31
N THR A 412 6.68 -14.22 -22.57
CA THR A 412 7.12 -13.79 -23.92
C THR A 412 8.48 -14.36 -24.28
N HIS A 413 8.72 -15.63 -23.93
CA HIS A 413 10.02 -16.29 -24.04
C HIS A 413 10.55 -16.38 -25.49
N ASP A 414 9.65 -16.43 -26.46
CA ASP A 414 9.97 -16.55 -27.86
C ASP A 414 10.21 -15.19 -28.57
N LEU A 415 9.92 -14.07 -27.90
CA LEU A 415 10.09 -12.74 -28.50
C LEU A 415 11.47 -12.16 -28.19
N PRO A 416 12.16 -11.56 -29.21
CA PRO A 416 13.42 -10.89 -28.96
C PRO A 416 13.30 -9.73 -27.98
N LYS A 417 14.29 -9.54 -27.11
CA LYS A 417 14.29 -8.47 -26.09
C LYS A 417 14.25 -7.07 -26.71
N GLU A 418 14.94 -6.88 -27.84
CA GLU A 418 14.97 -5.62 -28.58
C GLU A 418 13.59 -5.17 -29.06
N ASN A 419 12.64 -6.08 -29.27
CA ASN A 419 11.28 -5.77 -29.70
C ASN A 419 10.34 -5.40 -28.54
N LYS A 420 10.73 -5.63 -27.28
CA LYS A 420 9.92 -5.42 -26.09
C LYS A 420 10.24 -4.10 -25.41
N PHE A 421 9.22 -3.41 -24.90
CA PHE A 421 9.34 -2.30 -23.97
C PHE A 421 8.44 -2.59 -22.75
N LYS A 422 9.04 -2.79 -21.60
CA LYS A 422 8.36 -3.20 -20.36
C LYS A 422 8.04 -2.02 -19.46
N ILE A 423 6.79 -1.91 -19.03
CA ILE A 423 6.30 -0.85 -18.15
C ILE A 423 5.71 -1.48 -16.89
N TYR A 424 6.25 -1.10 -15.73
CA TYR A 424 5.61 -1.38 -14.44
C TYR A 424 4.75 -0.20 -14.01
N ILE A 425 3.47 -0.41 -13.74
CA ILE A 425 2.55 0.60 -13.23
C ILE A 425 2.01 0.22 -11.85
N SER A 426 2.09 1.13 -10.90
CA SER A 426 1.50 0.93 -9.57
C SER A 426 0.99 2.24 -8.98
N ALA A 427 -0.05 2.17 -8.15
CA ALA A 427 -0.49 3.31 -7.35
C ALA A 427 0.38 3.40 -6.09
N LEU A 428 1.53 4.03 -6.22
CA LEU A 428 2.52 4.22 -5.16
C LEU A 428 2.18 5.50 -4.38
N THR A 429 1.42 5.36 -3.31
CA THR A 429 0.98 6.50 -2.49
C THR A 429 2.19 7.20 -1.88
N GLN A 430 2.38 8.48 -2.23
CA GLN A 430 3.46 9.34 -1.76
C GLN A 430 3.03 10.26 -0.60
N LEU A 431 1.72 10.48 -0.44
CA LEU A 431 1.15 11.26 0.65
C LEU A 431 1.23 10.47 1.95
N ASN A 432 1.65 11.12 3.02
CA ASN A 432 1.61 10.57 4.37
C ASN A 432 0.46 11.17 5.19
N ILE A 433 0.01 10.45 6.24
CA ILE A 433 -0.95 11.03 7.20
C ILE A 433 -0.29 12.21 7.91
N ASP A 434 0.90 12.00 8.46
CA ASP A 434 1.80 12.99 9.05
C ASP A 434 3.26 12.53 8.89
N GLU A 435 4.23 13.23 9.48
CA GLU A 435 5.66 12.95 9.35
C GLU A 435 6.08 11.54 9.78
N HIS A 436 5.34 10.91 10.73
CA HIS A 436 5.68 9.59 11.28
C HIS A 436 4.70 8.48 10.84
N ASN A 437 3.54 8.85 10.28
CA ASN A 437 2.49 7.92 9.87
C ASN A 437 2.34 7.91 8.35
N ARG A 438 2.96 6.92 7.71
CA ARG A 438 2.84 6.73 6.28
C ARG A 438 1.49 6.11 5.88
N ILE A 439 1.08 6.34 4.63
CA ILE A 439 -0.04 5.65 4.00
C ILE A 439 0.50 4.44 3.22
N ALA A 440 -0.05 3.26 3.48
CA ALA A 440 0.30 2.08 2.71
C ALA A 440 -0.34 2.14 1.32
N SER A 441 0.45 1.92 0.26
CA SER A 441 -0.08 1.86 -1.12
C SER A 441 -1.14 0.77 -1.30
N THR A 442 -1.08 -0.28 -0.48
CA THR A 442 -2.10 -1.33 -0.41
C THR A 442 -3.47 -0.81 -0.01
N ASP A 443 -3.55 0.19 0.89
CA ASP A 443 -4.82 0.77 1.35
C ASP A 443 -5.49 1.56 0.22
N GLY A 444 -4.74 2.41 -0.49
CA GLY A 444 -5.23 3.14 -1.65
C GLY A 444 -5.77 2.19 -2.73
N ARG A 445 -5.01 1.13 -3.05
CA ARG A 445 -5.42 0.13 -4.04
C ARG A 445 -6.63 -0.70 -3.61
N LEU A 446 -6.73 -1.05 -2.33
CA LEU A 446 -7.92 -1.73 -1.79
C LEU A 446 -9.16 -0.85 -1.92
N ILE A 447 -9.05 0.44 -1.57
CA ILE A 447 -10.15 1.40 -1.71
C ILE A 447 -10.54 1.57 -3.19
N ARG A 448 -9.57 1.77 -4.10
CA ARG A 448 -9.81 1.81 -5.55
C ARG A 448 -10.56 0.56 -6.01
N ARG A 449 -10.13 -0.64 -5.59
CA ARG A 449 -10.75 -1.91 -5.97
C ARG A 449 -12.18 -2.01 -5.46
N MET A 450 -12.43 -1.71 -4.18
CA MET A 450 -13.78 -1.77 -3.61
C MET A 450 -14.75 -0.85 -4.35
N VAL A 451 -14.34 0.38 -4.62
CA VAL A 451 -15.17 1.36 -5.34
C VAL A 451 -15.48 0.89 -6.76
N ARG A 452 -14.47 0.43 -7.52
CA ARG A 452 -14.67 -0.11 -8.87
C ARG A 452 -15.56 -1.35 -8.87
N ASP A 453 -15.21 -2.35 -8.05
CA ASP A 453 -15.84 -3.67 -8.11
C ASP A 453 -17.30 -3.62 -7.65
N SER A 454 -17.64 -2.76 -6.68
CA SER A 454 -19.03 -2.52 -6.27
C SER A 454 -19.85 -1.84 -7.38
N ARG A 455 -19.25 -0.98 -8.19
CA ARG A 455 -19.91 -0.25 -9.26
C ARG A 455 -20.06 -1.09 -10.54
N THR A 456 -19.02 -1.82 -10.95
CA THR A 456 -18.95 -2.43 -12.30
C THR A 456 -18.98 -3.96 -12.31
N ARG A 457 -18.62 -4.61 -11.19
CA ARG A 457 -18.46 -6.07 -11.13
C ARG A 457 -19.46 -6.79 -10.23
N GLY A 458 -20.36 -6.03 -9.59
CA GLY A 458 -21.34 -6.61 -8.66
C GLY A 458 -20.73 -7.25 -7.41
N THR A 459 -19.46 -6.94 -7.10
CA THR A 459 -18.73 -7.50 -5.94
C THR A 459 -18.81 -6.50 -4.78
N SER A 460 -19.37 -6.92 -3.64
CA SER A 460 -19.49 -6.04 -2.47
C SER A 460 -18.12 -5.71 -1.84
N ALA A 461 -18.06 -4.60 -1.08
CA ALA A 461 -16.86 -4.23 -0.33
C ALA A 461 -16.44 -5.35 0.64
N LYS A 462 -17.39 -6.05 1.28
CA LYS A 462 -17.13 -7.22 2.13
C LYS A 462 -16.38 -8.33 1.37
N GLN A 463 -16.87 -8.70 0.20
CA GLN A 463 -16.24 -9.72 -0.64
C GLN A 463 -14.84 -9.28 -1.11
N THR A 464 -14.68 -8.00 -1.47
CA THR A 464 -13.38 -7.45 -1.88
C THR A 464 -12.35 -7.53 -0.74
N ILE A 465 -12.75 -7.18 0.49
CA ILE A 465 -11.88 -7.31 1.67
C ILE A 465 -11.52 -8.78 1.92
N ALA A 466 -12.49 -9.70 1.88
CA ALA A 466 -12.26 -11.13 2.09
C ALA A 466 -11.25 -11.73 1.10
N MET A 467 -11.28 -11.28 -0.17
CA MET A 467 -10.37 -11.76 -1.23
C MET A 467 -9.00 -11.07 -1.21
N TRP A 468 -8.84 -9.96 -0.47
CA TRP A 468 -7.67 -9.09 -0.62
C TRP A 468 -6.33 -9.78 -0.32
N GLN A 469 -6.29 -10.65 0.68
CA GLN A 469 -5.07 -11.40 1.00
C GLN A 469 -4.64 -12.35 -0.12
N SER A 470 -5.59 -13.00 -0.80
CA SER A 470 -5.30 -13.86 -1.95
C SER A 470 -4.72 -13.05 -3.11
N VAL A 471 -5.32 -11.88 -3.40
CA VAL A 471 -4.79 -10.95 -4.41
C VAL A 471 -3.36 -10.53 -4.07
N ARG A 472 -3.08 -10.19 -2.82
CA ARG A 472 -1.74 -9.81 -2.36
C ARG A 472 -0.71 -10.94 -2.56
N ARG A 473 -1.05 -12.18 -2.22
CA ARG A 473 -0.17 -13.33 -2.49
C ARG A 473 0.12 -13.49 -3.99
N GLY A 474 -0.89 -13.32 -4.84
CA GLY A 474 -0.70 -13.35 -6.29
C GLY A 474 0.27 -12.27 -6.78
N GLU A 475 0.16 -11.03 -6.27
CA GLU A 475 1.06 -9.93 -6.58
C GLU A 475 2.51 -10.21 -6.13
N GLU A 476 2.69 -10.72 -4.92
CA GLU A 476 3.99 -11.05 -4.33
C GLU A 476 4.72 -12.16 -5.10
N ASN A 477 3.97 -13.11 -5.65
CA ASN A 477 4.56 -14.23 -6.40
C ASN A 477 4.77 -13.90 -7.88
N ASN A 478 3.90 -13.10 -8.51
CA ASN A 478 3.83 -12.99 -9.96
C ASN A 478 4.16 -11.60 -10.51
N ILE A 479 4.22 -10.55 -9.70
CA ILE A 479 4.45 -9.18 -10.17
C ILE A 479 5.70 -8.56 -9.55
N PHE A 480 5.78 -8.49 -8.22
CA PHE A 480 6.88 -7.79 -7.54
C PHE A 480 8.27 -8.36 -7.79
N PRO A 481 8.47 -9.68 -7.98
CA PRO A 481 9.79 -10.21 -8.32
C PRO A 481 10.35 -9.68 -9.64
N TYR A 482 9.48 -9.24 -10.56
CA TYR A 482 9.86 -8.78 -11.90
C TYR A 482 9.80 -7.25 -12.06
N GLN A 483 9.44 -6.49 -11.03
CA GLN A 483 9.20 -5.05 -11.16
C GLN A 483 10.47 -4.26 -11.55
N GLU A 484 11.64 -4.65 -11.04
CA GLU A 484 12.92 -4.01 -11.38
C GLU A 484 13.40 -4.34 -12.81
N ASP A 485 12.80 -5.33 -13.51
CA ASP A 485 13.11 -5.67 -14.90
C ASP A 485 12.41 -4.73 -15.92
N ALA A 486 11.49 -3.87 -15.46
CA ALA A 486 10.81 -2.90 -16.32
C ALA A 486 11.79 -1.88 -16.90
N ASP A 487 11.61 -1.49 -18.18
CA ASP A 487 12.35 -0.37 -18.79
C ASP A 487 11.96 0.96 -18.12
N VAL A 488 10.68 1.12 -17.78
CA VAL A 488 10.13 2.30 -17.10
C VAL A 488 9.14 1.87 -16.02
N MET A 489 9.13 2.61 -14.90
CA MET A 489 8.09 2.53 -13.89
C MET A 489 7.22 3.79 -13.91
N PHE A 490 5.91 3.62 -13.77
CA PHE A 490 4.94 4.70 -13.71
C PHE A 490 4.15 4.66 -12.41
N ASN A 491 4.14 5.77 -11.68
CA ASN A 491 3.28 5.94 -10.51
C ASN A 491 1.92 6.50 -10.91
N SER A 492 0.87 5.71 -10.75
CA SER A 492 -0.51 6.10 -11.06
C SER A 492 -1.25 6.75 -9.89
N ALA A 493 -0.62 6.88 -8.71
CA ALA A 493 -1.24 7.54 -7.58
C ALA A 493 -1.34 9.06 -7.80
N LEU A 494 -2.44 9.65 -7.33
CA LEU A 494 -2.70 11.07 -7.34
C LEU A 494 -2.80 11.58 -5.91
N LEU A 495 -2.22 12.75 -5.61
CA LEU A 495 -2.22 13.32 -4.26
C LEU A 495 -3.65 13.49 -3.70
N TYR A 496 -4.60 13.79 -4.56
CA TYR A 496 -5.99 14.10 -4.20
C TYR A 496 -6.93 12.87 -4.19
N GLU A 497 -6.48 11.72 -4.68
CA GLU A 497 -7.37 10.59 -4.98
C GLU A 497 -8.15 10.06 -3.78
N LEU A 498 -7.50 9.95 -2.62
CA LEU A 498 -8.16 9.45 -1.41
C LEU A 498 -9.22 10.42 -0.89
N ALA A 499 -9.02 11.73 -1.08
CA ALA A 499 -10.02 12.74 -0.75
C ALA A 499 -11.26 12.65 -1.66
N VAL A 500 -11.09 12.27 -2.93
CA VAL A 500 -12.21 12.00 -3.86
C VAL A 500 -12.83 10.63 -3.57
N LEU A 501 -12.04 9.58 -3.44
CA LEU A 501 -12.52 8.21 -3.21
C LEU A 501 -13.30 8.05 -1.90
N LYS A 502 -13.05 8.90 -0.91
CA LYS A 502 -13.76 8.93 0.37
C LYS A 502 -15.28 8.91 0.19
N ALA A 503 -15.82 9.76 -0.67
CA ALA A 503 -17.27 9.87 -0.89
C ALA A 503 -17.90 8.60 -1.46
N TYR A 504 -17.12 7.80 -2.19
CA TYR A 504 -17.56 6.53 -2.78
C TYR A 504 -17.33 5.34 -1.83
N ALA A 505 -16.24 5.37 -1.07
CA ALA A 505 -15.84 4.27 -0.22
C ALA A 505 -16.61 4.21 1.11
N GLU A 506 -16.88 5.37 1.74
CA GLU A 506 -17.56 5.41 3.05
C GLU A 506 -18.93 4.71 3.03
N PRO A 507 -19.84 4.97 2.06
CA PRO A 507 -21.16 4.30 2.05
C PRO A 507 -21.07 2.77 1.96
N ILE A 508 -20.17 2.24 1.12
CA ILE A 508 -20.02 0.80 0.94
C ILE A 508 -19.32 0.12 2.14
N LEU A 509 -18.46 0.84 2.85
CA LEU A 509 -17.82 0.36 4.08
C LEU A 509 -18.78 0.38 5.27
N PHE A 510 -19.62 1.41 5.40
CA PHE A 510 -20.67 1.46 6.43
C PHE A 510 -21.74 0.37 6.26
N GLY A 511 -21.94 -0.12 5.04
CA GLY A 511 -22.83 -1.24 4.74
C GLY A 511 -22.33 -2.60 5.22
N ILE A 512 -21.10 -2.72 5.73
CA ILE A 512 -20.55 -3.99 6.23
C ILE A 512 -21.06 -4.26 7.66
N GLU A 513 -21.64 -5.43 7.86
CA GLU A 513 -22.24 -5.87 9.12
C GLU A 513 -21.21 -6.04 10.24
N LYS A 514 -21.61 -5.77 11.50
CA LYS A 514 -20.68 -5.75 12.65
C LYS A 514 -20.21 -7.14 13.10
N ASP A 515 -20.89 -8.17 12.73
CA ASP A 515 -20.69 -9.57 13.15
C ASP A 515 -19.84 -10.39 12.17
N CYS A 516 -19.38 -9.80 11.06
CA CYS A 516 -18.51 -10.47 10.12
C CYS A 516 -17.02 -10.15 10.34
N ALA A 517 -16.14 -11.02 9.83
CA ALA A 517 -14.69 -10.91 9.98
C ALA A 517 -14.13 -9.61 9.34
N GLU A 518 -14.71 -9.20 8.21
CA GLU A 518 -14.27 -8.04 7.42
C GLU A 518 -14.58 -6.69 8.10
N TYR A 519 -15.46 -6.69 9.12
CA TYR A 519 -15.86 -5.45 9.81
C TYR A 519 -14.69 -4.69 10.46
N GLN A 520 -13.70 -5.40 10.99
CA GLN A 520 -12.53 -4.75 11.61
C GLN A 520 -11.72 -3.97 10.59
N GLU A 521 -11.54 -4.54 9.40
CA GLU A 521 -10.84 -3.88 8.29
C GLU A 521 -11.68 -2.70 7.73
N ALA A 522 -12.98 -2.89 7.58
CA ALA A 522 -13.88 -1.81 7.18
C ALA A 522 -13.82 -0.62 8.16
N LYS A 523 -13.83 -0.89 9.45
CA LYS A 523 -13.69 0.13 10.49
C LYS A 523 -12.33 0.82 10.46
N ARG A 524 -11.26 0.08 10.18
CA ARG A 524 -9.91 0.63 10.03
C ARG A 524 -9.86 1.61 8.85
N LEU A 525 -10.42 1.22 7.70
CA LEU A 525 -10.47 2.05 6.51
C LEU A 525 -11.35 3.29 6.69
N LEU A 526 -12.52 3.17 7.34
CA LEU A 526 -13.35 4.32 7.68
C LEU A 526 -12.59 5.32 8.56
N LYS A 527 -11.90 4.83 9.61
CA LYS A 527 -11.06 5.67 10.47
C LYS A 527 -9.92 6.33 9.69
N PHE A 528 -9.35 5.63 8.72
CA PHE A 528 -8.32 6.15 7.83
C PHE A 528 -8.87 7.27 6.93
N LEU A 529 -10.01 7.06 6.28
CA LEU A 529 -10.64 8.06 5.42
C LEU A 529 -11.13 9.31 6.19
N ASP A 530 -11.38 9.18 7.50
CA ASP A 530 -11.76 10.30 8.35
C ASP A 530 -10.66 11.39 8.52
N TYR A 531 -9.41 11.11 8.14
CA TYR A 531 -8.36 12.14 8.10
C TYR A 531 -8.50 13.12 6.94
N PHE A 532 -9.19 12.76 5.87
CA PHE A 532 -9.29 13.53 4.66
C PHE A 532 -10.52 14.45 4.66
N VAL A 533 -10.34 15.70 4.26
CA VAL A 533 -11.43 16.55 3.76
C VAL A 533 -11.78 16.09 2.36
N GLY A 534 -13.07 15.84 2.08
CA GLY A 534 -13.52 15.34 0.79
C GLY A 534 -13.37 16.38 -0.33
N ILE A 535 -13.03 15.89 -1.53
CA ILE A 535 -13.03 16.68 -2.77
C ILE A 535 -14.11 16.11 -3.70
N GLY A 536 -14.89 16.97 -4.35
CA GLY A 536 -15.92 16.58 -5.30
C GLY A 536 -15.35 15.94 -6.56
N SER A 537 -15.99 14.88 -7.05
CA SER A 537 -15.57 14.16 -8.26
C SER A 537 -15.81 14.96 -9.55
N GLU A 538 -16.62 16.02 -9.51
CA GLU A 538 -16.86 16.94 -10.64
C GLU A 538 -15.60 17.65 -11.12
N TYR A 539 -14.59 17.77 -10.26
CA TYR A 539 -13.30 18.38 -10.64
C TYR A 539 -12.34 17.39 -11.32
N VAL A 540 -12.60 16.09 -11.24
CA VAL A 540 -11.73 15.04 -11.83
C VAL A 540 -11.92 15.03 -13.35
N PRO A 541 -10.85 15.24 -14.16
CA PRO A 541 -10.94 15.16 -15.61
C PRO A 541 -11.43 13.79 -16.12
N GLN A 542 -12.12 13.77 -17.25
CA GLN A 542 -12.72 12.54 -17.79
C GLN A 542 -11.67 11.50 -18.25
N ASN A 543 -10.46 11.94 -18.60
CA ASN A 543 -9.35 11.09 -18.97
C ASN A 543 -8.46 10.67 -17.79
N SER A 544 -8.80 11.07 -16.56
CA SER A 544 -8.06 10.69 -15.35
C SER A 544 -8.07 9.19 -15.12
N ILE A 545 -6.94 8.64 -14.65
CA ILE A 545 -6.86 7.25 -14.17
C ILE A 545 -7.88 6.97 -13.07
N LEU A 546 -8.21 7.99 -12.26
CA LEU A 546 -9.18 7.84 -11.18
C LEU A 546 -10.58 7.50 -11.68
N ARG A 547 -10.94 7.90 -12.91
CA ARG A 547 -12.23 7.60 -13.54
C ARG A 547 -12.46 6.11 -13.78
N GLU A 548 -11.40 5.31 -13.92
CA GLU A 548 -11.51 3.83 -13.94
C GLU A 548 -12.28 3.30 -12.71
N PHE A 549 -12.12 3.96 -11.58
CA PHE A 549 -12.70 3.53 -10.31
C PHE A 549 -14.03 4.21 -10.00
N ILE A 550 -14.11 5.54 -10.16
CA ILE A 550 -15.31 6.33 -9.81
C ILE A 550 -16.34 6.46 -10.94
N GLY A 551 -15.97 6.16 -12.18
CA GLY A 551 -16.86 6.25 -13.33
C GLY A 551 -16.83 7.57 -14.07
N ASP A 552 -17.72 7.70 -15.05
CA ASP A 552 -17.91 8.90 -15.90
C ASP A 552 -16.61 9.32 -16.62
N GLY A 553 -15.78 8.35 -16.99
CA GLY A 553 -14.58 8.55 -17.81
C GLY A 553 -14.90 8.58 -19.29
N CYS A 554 -13.94 9.09 -20.10
CA CYS A 554 -14.06 9.12 -21.57
C CYS A 554 -13.64 7.82 -22.25
N PHE A 555 -13.12 6.83 -21.49
CA PHE A 555 -12.72 5.53 -22.00
C PHE A 555 -13.75 4.47 -21.68
N ASP A 556 -14.06 3.62 -22.66
CA ASP A 556 -14.82 2.39 -22.44
C ASP A 556 -13.92 1.34 -21.79
N LEU A 557 -14.20 1.00 -20.52
CA LEU A 557 -13.36 0.15 -19.66
C LEU A 557 -14.13 -1.08 -19.16
#